data_cb23c6a2599923a20a11ca4f417dc428
#
_entry.id   cb23c6a2599923a20a11ca4f417dc428
#
_cell.length_a   1.000
_cell.length_b   1.000
_cell.length_c   1.000
_cell.angle_alpha   90.00
_cell.angle_beta   90.00
_cell.angle_gamma   90.00
#
_symmetry.space_group_name_H-M   'P 1'
#
loop_
_entity.id
_entity.type
_entity.pdbx_description
1 polymer ?
#
loop_
_entity_poly.entity_id
_entity_poly.type
_entity_poly.pdbx_seq_one_letter_code
_entity_poly.pdbx_strand_id
1 'polypeptide(L)'
;MTRAFDTLRHRARADFRLGLYLVFGALAFLILLPIAFVRLSQGLLLHAGIDFAVVAFILAATAHAWRGGDLDRLGTIVAVGVIVGGCVATHIGGAGLFWLFPIVMAAAFMVPATLSIALCASVIAFLWLEGDTIERSGQPLAVIAAMAVNGVFATVFARHAGLRRVQLEQMATIDPLTGAENRRALESELEIAIAGFRRDGRPVALALIDLDHFKKINDRFGHEEGDRALQAFVRVVQASVRRTDRLYRYGGEEFVLLMPSTDELGLE
;
A
#
# COMPACT_ATOMS: atom_id res chain seq x y z
N MET A 1 12.55 14.84 17.15
CA MET A 1 12.51 13.40 16.87
C MET A 1 11.06 12.86 16.80
N THR A 2 10.16 13.24 17.69
CA THR A 2 8.74 12.83 17.73
C THR A 2 7.94 13.17 16.46
N ARG A 3 8.04 14.39 15.92
CA ARG A 3 7.30 14.81 14.70
C ARG A 3 7.67 14.00 13.44
N ALA A 4 8.92 13.60 13.28
CA ALA A 4 9.35 12.76 12.14
C ALA A 4 8.80 11.32 12.25
N PHE A 5 8.68 10.80 13.48
CA PHE A 5 8.09 9.48 13.74
C PHE A 5 6.57 9.47 13.51
N ASP A 6 5.88 10.55 13.84
CA ASP A 6 4.43 10.68 13.63
C ASP A 6 4.08 10.82 12.14
N THR A 7 4.88 11.58 11.38
CA THR A 7 4.76 11.64 9.91
C THR A 7 5.08 10.32 9.23
N LEU A 8 6.09 9.59 9.71
CA LEU A 8 6.42 8.22 9.27
C LEU A 8 5.25 7.27 9.44
N ARG A 9 4.66 7.28 10.64
CA ARG A 9 3.54 6.41 10.99
C ARG A 9 2.27 6.73 10.20
N HIS A 10 2.04 8.00 9.90
CA HIS A 10 0.88 8.45 9.13
C HIS A 10 1.01 8.07 7.64
N ARG A 11 2.16 8.33 7.00
CA ARG A 11 2.42 7.95 5.61
C ARG A 11 2.45 6.43 5.40
N ALA A 12 3.09 5.68 6.28
CA ALA A 12 3.14 4.21 6.20
C ALA A 12 1.77 3.55 6.47
N ARG A 13 0.87 4.22 7.20
CA ARG A 13 -0.51 3.76 7.38
C ARG A 13 -1.40 4.11 6.20
N ALA A 14 -1.13 5.22 5.53
CA ALA A 14 -1.87 5.63 4.35
C ALA A 14 -1.53 4.78 3.12
N ASP A 15 -0.26 4.34 3.00
CA ASP A 15 0.18 3.49 1.89
C ASP A 15 0.81 2.17 2.39
N PHE A 16 0.05 1.07 2.24
CA PHE A 16 0.48 -0.27 2.63
C PHE A 16 1.80 -0.69 1.95
N ARG A 17 2.00 -0.32 0.68
CA ARG A 17 3.22 -0.66 -0.06
C ARG A 17 4.43 0.07 0.51
N LEU A 18 4.30 1.36 0.83
CA LEU A 18 5.37 2.09 1.50
C LEU A 18 5.73 1.45 2.85
N GLY A 19 4.71 1.03 3.63
CA GLY A 19 4.92 0.27 4.87
C GLY A 19 5.74 -1.00 4.65
N LEU A 20 5.47 -1.73 3.56
CA LEU A 20 6.21 -2.93 3.19
C LEU A 20 7.70 -2.64 2.92
N TYR A 21 8.01 -1.59 2.14
CA TYR A 21 9.40 -1.18 1.88
C TYR A 21 10.15 -0.83 3.16
N LEU A 22 9.49 -0.12 4.09
CA LEU A 22 10.09 0.24 5.38
C LEU A 22 10.39 -1.00 6.23
N VAL A 23 9.48 -1.97 6.28
CA VAL A 23 9.69 -3.24 6.99
C VAL A 23 10.84 -4.04 6.36
N PHE A 24 10.86 -4.18 5.04
CA PHE A 24 11.94 -4.91 4.36
C PHE A 24 13.28 -4.20 4.48
N GLY A 25 13.31 -2.86 4.39
CA GLY A 25 14.51 -2.08 4.64
C GLY A 25 15.05 -2.28 6.05
N ALA A 26 14.18 -2.25 7.05
CA ALA A 26 14.54 -2.50 8.44
C ALA A 26 15.06 -3.95 8.67
N LEU A 27 14.37 -4.94 8.09
CA LEU A 27 14.81 -6.35 8.20
C LEU A 27 16.15 -6.59 7.49
N ALA A 28 16.34 -6.00 6.30
CA ALA A 28 17.64 -6.08 5.60
C ALA A 28 18.76 -5.47 6.44
N PHE A 29 18.51 -4.30 7.03
CA PHE A 29 19.50 -3.65 7.90
C PHE A 29 19.77 -4.44 9.17
N LEU A 30 18.76 -4.93 9.85
CA LEU A 30 18.90 -5.59 11.16
C LEU A 30 19.40 -7.04 11.06
N ILE A 31 19.13 -7.73 9.96
CA ILE A 31 19.41 -9.16 9.82
C ILE A 31 20.54 -9.39 8.81
N LEU A 32 20.43 -8.88 7.58
CA LEU A 32 21.41 -9.17 6.53
C LEU A 32 22.74 -8.44 6.75
N LEU A 33 22.69 -7.19 7.25
CA LEU A 33 23.91 -6.42 7.47
C LEU A 33 24.84 -7.06 8.51
N PRO A 34 24.40 -7.51 9.70
CA PRO A 34 25.23 -8.26 10.62
C PRO A 34 25.80 -9.57 10.02
N ILE A 35 24.98 -10.29 9.24
CA ILE A 35 25.44 -11.52 8.57
C ILE A 35 26.57 -11.20 7.58
N ALA A 36 26.45 -10.11 6.81
CA ALA A 36 27.49 -9.65 5.90
C ALA A 36 28.84 -9.39 6.64
N PHE A 37 28.78 -8.73 7.80
CA PHE A 37 29.96 -8.48 8.63
C PHE A 37 30.57 -9.76 9.19
N VAL A 38 29.76 -10.72 9.65
CA VAL A 38 30.24 -12.03 10.11
C VAL A 38 30.94 -12.78 8.98
N ARG A 39 30.33 -12.81 7.78
CA ARG A 39 30.96 -13.45 6.60
C ARG A 39 32.26 -12.76 6.20
N LEU A 40 32.32 -11.43 6.30
CA LEU A 40 33.53 -10.65 6.06
C LEU A 40 34.64 -11.05 7.04
N SER A 41 34.31 -11.16 8.33
CA SER A 41 35.29 -11.57 9.37
C SER A 41 35.78 -13.02 9.20
N GLN A 42 34.98 -13.87 8.57
CA GLN A 42 35.33 -15.24 8.23
C GLN A 42 36.15 -15.37 6.92
N GLY A 43 36.45 -14.25 6.24
CA GLY A 43 37.17 -14.25 4.98
C GLY A 43 36.31 -14.62 3.76
N LEU A 44 34.99 -14.76 3.92
CA LEU A 44 34.04 -15.10 2.86
C LEU A 44 33.68 -13.85 2.03
N LEU A 45 34.69 -13.25 1.39
CA LEU A 45 34.58 -11.93 0.74
C LEU A 45 33.46 -11.86 -0.31
N LEU A 46 33.33 -12.91 -1.14
CA LEU A 46 32.30 -12.93 -2.19
C LEU A 46 30.89 -12.96 -1.60
N HIS A 47 30.66 -13.80 -0.59
CA HIS A 47 29.36 -13.88 0.08
C HIS A 47 29.02 -12.58 0.81
N ALA A 48 29.97 -11.99 1.52
CA ALA A 48 29.78 -10.70 2.18
C ALA A 48 29.48 -9.58 1.18
N GLY A 49 30.18 -9.58 0.02
CA GLY A 49 29.94 -8.62 -1.05
C GLY A 49 28.52 -8.69 -1.62
N ILE A 50 27.98 -9.89 -1.80
CA ILE A 50 26.60 -10.10 -2.25
C ILE A 50 25.61 -9.59 -1.20
N ASP A 51 25.81 -9.93 0.08
CA ASP A 51 24.93 -9.47 1.16
C ASP A 51 24.92 -7.94 1.24
N PHE A 52 26.08 -7.27 1.18
CA PHE A 52 26.17 -5.81 1.16
C PHE A 52 25.46 -5.21 -0.06
N ALA A 53 25.60 -5.81 -1.25
CA ALA A 53 24.94 -5.34 -2.46
C ALA A 53 23.41 -5.45 -2.33
N VAL A 54 22.90 -6.56 -1.80
CA VAL A 54 21.46 -6.76 -1.57
C VAL A 54 20.93 -5.76 -0.53
N VAL A 55 21.65 -5.56 0.58
CA VAL A 55 21.26 -4.55 1.59
C VAL A 55 21.22 -3.15 0.98
N ALA A 56 22.27 -2.75 0.26
CA ALA A 56 22.35 -1.44 -0.39
C ALA A 56 21.20 -1.24 -1.40
N PHE A 57 20.88 -2.27 -2.18
CA PHE A 57 19.78 -2.26 -3.14
C PHE A 57 18.41 -2.07 -2.45
N ILE A 58 18.14 -2.83 -1.38
CA ILE A 58 16.88 -2.73 -0.63
C ILE A 58 16.76 -1.36 0.05
N LEU A 59 17.85 -0.84 0.64
CA LEU A 59 17.84 0.49 1.28
C LEU A 59 17.66 1.61 0.25
N ALA A 60 18.29 1.51 -0.92
CA ALA A 60 18.11 2.47 -2.01
C ALA A 60 16.65 2.46 -2.52
N ALA A 61 16.06 1.28 -2.69
CA ALA A 61 14.65 1.13 -3.06
C ALA A 61 13.73 1.73 -1.99
N THR A 62 14.00 1.48 -0.72
CA THR A 62 13.25 2.07 0.41
C THR A 62 13.34 3.59 0.41
N ALA A 63 14.53 4.15 0.19
CA ALA A 63 14.74 5.59 0.09
C ALA A 63 14.03 6.21 -1.12
N HIS A 64 14.00 5.51 -2.27
CA HIS A 64 13.27 5.95 -3.46
C HIS A 64 11.76 5.94 -3.24
N ALA A 65 11.22 4.86 -2.65
CA ALA A 65 9.81 4.77 -2.25
C ALA A 65 9.42 5.92 -1.31
N TRP A 66 10.29 6.23 -0.35
CA TRP A 66 10.08 7.33 0.61
C TRP A 66 9.99 8.70 -0.05
N ARG A 67 10.75 8.93 -1.14
CA ARG A 67 10.77 10.18 -1.90
C ARG A 67 9.58 10.35 -2.85
N GLY A 68 8.63 9.41 -2.87
CA GLY A 68 7.44 9.47 -3.72
C GLY A 68 7.63 8.87 -5.10
N GLY A 69 8.58 7.93 -5.26
CA GLY A 69 8.75 7.18 -6.51
C GLY A 69 7.55 6.29 -6.86
N ASP A 70 7.45 5.92 -8.12
CA ASP A 70 6.43 4.98 -8.64
C ASP A 70 6.58 3.60 -7.98
N LEU A 71 5.68 3.28 -7.04
CA LEU A 71 5.73 2.05 -6.24
C LEU A 71 5.42 0.79 -7.05
N ASP A 72 4.69 0.88 -8.17
CA ASP A 72 4.38 -0.26 -9.02
C ASP A 72 5.61 -0.71 -9.81
N ARG A 73 6.30 0.23 -10.44
CA ARG A 73 7.57 -0.05 -11.15
C ARG A 73 8.66 -0.47 -10.19
N LEU A 74 8.77 0.23 -9.07
CA LEU A 74 9.75 -0.08 -8.04
C LEU A 74 9.54 -1.49 -7.50
N GLY A 75 8.28 -1.90 -7.24
CA GLY A 75 7.93 -3.24 -6.75
C GLY A 75 8.43 -4.34 -7.69
N THR A 76 8.25 -4.14 -9.00
CA THR A 76 8.74 -5.08 -10.00
C THR A 76 10.28 -5.16 -10.01
N ILE A 77 10.96 -4.02 -9.99
CA ILE A 77 12.43 -3.96 -9.98
C ILE A 77 12.99 -4.64 -8.73
N VAL A 78 12.40 -4.36 -7.56
CA VAL A 78 12.84 -4.95 -6.29
C VAL A 78 12.58 -6.44 -6.26
N ALA A 79 11.39 -6.90 -6.65
CA ALA A 79 11.05 -8.32 -6.66
C ALA A 79 12.02 -9.13 -7.56
N VAL A 80 12.26 -8.65 -8.77
CA VAL A 80 13.23 -9.29 -9.68
C VAL A 80 14.65 -9.23 -9.13
N GLY A 81 15.10 -8.07 -8.65
CA GLY A 81 16.45 -7.87 -8.14
C GLY A 81 16.78 -8.75 -6.93
N VAL A 82 15.86 -8.86 -5.96
CA VAL A 82 16.09 -9.72 -4.77
C VAL A 82 16.01 -11.21 -5.11
N ILE A 83 15.17 -11.61 -6.07
CA ILE A 83 15.12 -13.01 -6.54
C ILE A 83 16.43 -13.37 -7.25
N VAL A 84 16.91 -12.53 -8.15
CA VAL A 84 18.21 -12.74 -8.83
C VAL A 84 19.33 -12.81 -7.80
N GLY A 85 19.37 -11.89 -6.84
CA GLY A 85 20.35 -11.91 -5.75
C GLY A 85 20.30 -13.19 -4.91
N GLY A 86 19.09 -13.67 -4.59
CA GLY A 86 18.86 -14.93 -3.88
C GLY A 86 19.33 -16.15 -4.68
N CYS A 87 19.05 -16.19 -5.98
CA CYS A 87 19.53 -17.25 -6.88
C CYS A 87 21.06 -17.25 -6.96
N VAL A 88 21.69 -16.09 -7.13
CA VAL A 88 23.15 -15.95 -7.15
C VAL A 88 23.76 -16.41 -5.82
N ALA A 89 23.20 -16.01 -4.69
CA ALA A 89 23.65 -16.43 -3.36
C ALA A 89 23.50 -17.96 -3.16
N THR A 90 22.46 -18.57 -3.73
CA THR A 90 22.24 -20.02 -3.70
C THR A 90 23.28 -20.75 -4.54
N HIS A 91 23.56 -20.28 -5.74
CA HIS A 91 24.54 -20.84 -6.66
C HIS A 91 25.96 -20.85 -6.04
N ILE A 92 26.36 -19.75 -5.41
CA ILE A 92 27.69 -19.56 -4.87
C ILE A 92 27.92 -20.33 -3.56
N GLY A 93 26.92 -20.43 -2.68
CA GLY A 93 27.17 -20.92 -1.33
C GLY A 93 26.08 -21.77 -0.68
N GLY A 94 25.02 -22.17 -1.42
CA GLY A 94 23.94 -23.03 -0.88
C GLY A 94 23.07 -22.37 0.21
N ALA A 95 23.65 -21.54 1.07
CA ALA A 95 22.93 -20.83 2.14
C ALA A 95 21.86 -19.83 1.61
N GLY A 96 22.00 -19.39 0.37
CA GLY A 96 21.01 -18.56 -0.32
C GLY A 96 19.65 -19.24 -0.47
N LEU A 97 19.64 -20.58 -0.52
CA LEU A 97 18.42 -21.39 -0.63
C LEU A 97 17.36 -21.00 0.41
N PHE A 98 17.74 -20.80 1.66
CA PHE A 98 16.82 -20.44 2.73
C PHE A 98 16.23 -19.05 2.57
N TRP A 99 16.93 -18.14 1.88
CA TRP A 99 16.45 -16.78 1.63
C TRP A 99 15.44 -16.70 0.48
N LEU A 100 15.43 -17.68 -0.43
CA LEU A 100 14.46 -17.70 -1.53
C LEU A 100 13.03 -17.81 -1.04
N PHE A 101 12.75 -18.46 0.09
CA PHE A 101 11.40 -18.57 0.65
C PHE A 101 10.82 -17.20 1.06
N PRO A 102 11.44 -16.43 1.97
CA PRO A 102 10.93 -15.11 2.31
C PRO A 102 10.96 -14.12 1.14
N ILE A 103 11.92 -14.26 0.21
CA ILE A 103 12.00 -13.42 -0.99
C ILE A 103 10.79 -13.63 -1.90
N VAL A 104 10.43 -14.89 -2.22
CA VAL A 104 9.25 -15.21 -3.03
C VAL A 104 7.97 -14.73 -2.34
N MET A 105 7.88 -14.92 -1.03
CA MET A 105 6.74 -14.43 -0.25
C MET A 105 6.63 -12.90 -0.31
N ALA A 106 7.74 -12.19 -0.13
CA ALA A 106 7.80 -10.74 -0.22
C ALA A 106 7.40 -10.21 -1.60
N ALA A 107 7.94 -10.84 -2.66
CA ALA A 107 7.65 -10.47 -4.04
C ALA A 107 6.14 -10.56 -4.35
N ALA A 108 5.43 -11.55 -3.81
CA ALA A 108 3.99 -11.71 -4.04
C ALA A 108 3.15 -10.51 -3.56
N PHE A 109 3.64 -9.74 -2.58
CA PHE A 109 2.96 -8.53 -2.12
C PHE A 109 3.35 -7.26 -2.90
N MET A 110 4.46 -7.32 -3.66
CA MET A 110 4.99 -6.17 -4.39
C MET A 110 4.54 -6.11 -5.84
N VAL A 111 4.20 -7.27 -6.44
CA VAL A 111 3.90 -7.38 -7.87
C VAL A 111 2.50 -7.96 -8.12
N PRO A 112 1.93 -7.77 -9.33
CA PRO A 112 0.69 -8.44 -9.72
C PRO A 112 0.79 -9.96 -9.62
N ALA A 113 -0.33 -10.63 -9.32
CA ALA A 113 -0.35 -12.07 -9.07
C ALA A 113 0.18 -12.91 -10.24
N THR A 114 -0.03 -12.48 -11.48
CA THR A 114 0.51 -13.16 -12.68
C THR A 114 2.03 -13.15 -12.70
N LEU A 115 2.63 -12.00 -12.39
CA LEU A 115 4.08 -11.86 -12.30
C LEU A 115 4.65 -12.61 -11.08
N SER A 116 3.96 -12.59 -9.93
CA SER A 116 4.33 -13.37 -8.75
C SER A 116 4.41 -14.88 -9.05
N ILE A 117 3.42 -15.41 -9.77
CA ILE A 117 3.40 -16.83 -10.19
C ILE A 117 4.57 -17.11 -11.13
N ALA A 118 4.82 -16.23 -12.11
CA ALA A 118 5.93 -16.40 -13.05
C ALA A 118 7.29 -16.36 -12.34
N LEU A 119 7.48 -15.45 -11.38
CA LEU A 119 8.69 -15.37 -10.56
C LEU A 119 8.88 -16.61 -9.69
N CYS A 120 7.82 -17.11 -9.06
CA CYS A 120 7.87 -18.36 -8.30
C CYS A 120 8.25 -19.55 -9.18
N ALA A 121 7.64 -19.67 -10.37
CA ALA A 121 7.97 -20.71 -11.34
C ALA A 121 9.43 -20.62 -11.81
N SER A 122 9.96 -19.42 -12.01
CA SER A 122 11.37 -19.22 -12.38
C SER A 122 12.33 -19.65 -11.28
N VAL A 123 11.99 -19.39 -10.01
CA VAL A 123 12.76 -19.88 -8.86
C VAL A 123 12.73 -21.40 -8.78
N ILE A 124 11.58 -22.03 -8.98
CA ILE A 124 11.46 -23.49 -8.99
C ILE A 124 12.29 -24.09 -10.13
N ALA A 125 12.20 -23.50 -11.33
CA ALA A 125 13.02 -23.94 -12.47
C ALA A 125 14.53 -23.77 -12.21
N PHE A 126 14.94 -22.66 -11.61
CA PHE A 126 16.31 -22.44 -11.18
C PHE A 126 16.77 -23.52 -10.18
N LEU A 127 15.97 -23.78 -9.15
CA LEU A 127 16.27 -24.81 -8.16
C LEU A 127 16.39 -26.21 -8.79
N TRP A 128 15.57 -26.51 -9.80
CA TRP A 128 15.65 -27.76 -10.55
C TRP A 128 16.98 -27.88 -11.33
N LEU A 129 17.47 -26.78 -11.90
CA LEU A 129 18.75 -26.71 -12.60
C LEU A 129 19.97 -26.80 -11.66
N GLU A 130 19.81 -26.34 -10.41
CA GLU A 130 20.82 -26.39 -9.33
C GLU A 130 20.77 -27.72 -8.57
N GLY A 131 20.62 -28.84 -9.28
CA GLY A 131 20.45 -30.19 -8.72
C GLY A 131 21.46 -30.51 -7.60
N ASP A 132 22.75 -30.26 -7.82
CA ASP A 132 23.83 -30.54 -6.84
C ASP A 132 23.63 -29.80 -5.51
N THR A 133 23.16 -28.55 -5.55
CA THR A 133 22.93 -27.75 -4.35
C THR A 133 21.73 -28.27 -3.56
N ILE A 134 20.68 -28.72 -4.25
CA ILE A 134 19.50 -29.29 -3.63
C ILE A 134 19.75 -30.70 -3.14
N GLU A 135 20.50 -31.51 -3.86
CA GLU A 135 20.88 -32.86 -3.45
C GLU A 135 21.70 -32.85 -2.14
N ARG A 136 22.59 -31.86 -1.96
CA ARG A 136 23.30 -31.63 -0.69
C ARG A 136 22.36 -31.35 0.50
N SER A 137 21.13 -30.92 0.27
CA SER A 137 20.11 -30.78 1.34
C SER A 137 19.62 -32.13 1.87
N GLY A 138 19.88 -33.24 1.15
CA GLY A 138 19.38 -34.57 1.44
C GLY A 138 17.90 -34.79 1.13
N GLN A 139 17.14 -33.74 0.74
CA GLN A 139 15.70 -33.80 0.49
C GLN A 139 15.27 -32.92 -0.67
N PRO A 140 15.73 -33.15 -1.91
CA PRO A 140 15.51 -32.26 -3.04
C PRO A 140 13.99 -32.04 -3.36
N LEU A 141 13.20 -33.11 -3.34
CA LEU A 141 11.77 -33.03 -3.59
C LEU A 141 11.04 -32.22 -2.53
N ALA A 142 11.45 -32.32 -1.26
CA ALA A 142 10.84 -31.54 -0.18
C ALA A 142 11.11 -30.03 -0.33
N VAL A 143 12.31 -29.64 -0.76
CA VAL A 143 12.66 -28.23 -1.02
C VAL A 143 11.79 -27.67 -2.15
N ILE A 144 11.68 -28.38 -3.28
CA ILE A 144 10.86 -27.94 -4.42
C ILE A 144 9.39 -27.87 -4.02
N ALA A 145 8.88 -28.89 -3.34
CA ALA A 145 7.49 -28.92 -2.87
C ALA A 145 7.20 -27.77 -1.89
N ALA A 146 8.10 -27.53 -0.92
CA ALA A 146 7.99 -26.43 0.03
C ALA A 146 8.00 -25.06 -0.68
N MET A 147 8.85 -24.88 -1.70
CA MET A 147 8.87 -23.65 -2.50
C MET A 147 7.56 -23.46 -3.28
N ALA A 148 7.04 -24.50 -3.90
CA ALA A 148 5.74 -24.43 -4.59
C ALA A 148 4.60 -24.08 -3.63
N VAL A 149 4.53 -24.74 -2.47
CA VAL A 149 3.55 -24.45 -1.42
C VAL A 149 3.69 -23.00 -0.93
N ASN A 150 4.92 -22.53 -0.66
CA ASN A 150 5.18 -21.14 -0.27
C ASN A 150 4.69 -20.15 -1.31
N GLY A 151 4.94 -20.39 -2.60
CA GLY A 151 4.48 -19.54 -3.70
C GLY A 151 2.94 -19.47 -3.80
N VAL A 152 2.27 -20.62 -3.64
CA VAL A 152 0.79 -20.69 -3.61
C VAL A 152 0.26 -19.88 -2.41
N PHE A 153 0.76 -20.14 -1.22
CA PHE A 153 0.35 -19.40 -0.02
C PHE A 153 0.59 -17.89 -0.17
N ALA A 154 1.78 -17.49 -0.62
CA ALA A 154 2.12 -16.09 -0.81
C ALA A 154 1.14 -15.39 -1.77
N THR A 155 0.83 -16.03 -2.91
CA THR A 155 -0.09 -15.48 -3.91
C THR A 155 -1.53 -15.40 -3.37
N VAL A 156 -2.01 -16.44 -2.69
CA VAL A 156 -3.35 -16.47 -2.08
C VAL A 156 -3.47 -15.41 -1.00
N PHE A 157 -2.50 -15.31 -0.08
CA PHE A 157 -2.51 -14.32 0.97
C PHE A 157 -2.44 -12.89 0.44
N ALA A 158 -1.58 -12.61 -0.55
CA ALA A 158 -1.48 -11.30 -1.17
C ALA A 158 -2.81 -10.87 -1.82
N ARG A 159 -3.49 -11.79 -2.53
CA ARG A 159 -4.83 -11.55 -3.10
C ARG A 159 -5.87 -11.28 -2.01
N HIS A 160 -5.93 -12.11 -0.97
CA HIS A 160 -6.88 -11.93 0.12
C HIS A 160 -6.66 -10.62 0.87
N ALA A 161 -5.40 -10.23 1.13
CA ALA A 161 -5.07 -8.95 1.75
C ALA A 161 -5.56 -7.77 0.88
N GLY A 162 -5.34 -7.83 -0.44
CA GLY A 162 -5.84 -6.83 -1.38
C GLY A 162 -7.36 -6.72 -1.41
N LEU A 163 -8.06 -7.85 -1.49
CA LEU A 163 -9.54 -7.87 -1.49
C LEU A 163 -10.12 -7.33 -0.17
N ARG A 164 -9.58 -7.73 0.97
CA ARG A 164 -10.01 -7.20 2.28
C ARG A 164 -9.80 -5.70 2.39
N ARG A 165 -8.69 -5.19 1.86
CA ARG A 165 -8.43 -3.75 1.82
C ARG A 165 -9.50 -3.03 1.01
N VAL A 166 -9.79 -3.50 -0.21
CA VAL A 166 -10.85 -2.94 -1.05
C VAL A 166 -12.21 -2.99 -0.35
N GLN A 167 -12.54 -4.11 0.33
CA GLN A 167 -13.79 -4.22 1.09
C GLN A 167 -13.85 -3.21 2.25
N LEU A 168 -12.76 -3.03 3.01
CA LEU A 168 -12.68 -2.03 4.08
C LEU A 168 -12.80 -0.60 3.56
N GLU A 169 -12.14 -0.29 2.44
CA GLU A 169 -12.28 0.99 1.74
C GLU A 169 -13.72 1.19 1.20
N GLN A 170 -14.38 0.09 0.80
CA GLN A 170 -15.78 0.12 0.39
C GLN A 170 -16.76 0.32 1.55
N MET A 171 -16.43 -0.10 2.75
CA MET A 171 -17.25 0.10 3.96
C MET A 171 -16.98 1.47 4.61
N ALA A 172 -15.91 2.14 4.25
CA ALA A 172 -15.63 3.48 4.77
C ALA A 172 -16.69 4.47 4.27
N THR A 173 -17.29 5.19 5.19
CA THR A 173 -18.27 6.25 4.93
C THR A 173 -17.66 7.64 5.02
N ILE A 174 -16.41 7.74 5.45
CA ILE A 174 -15.68 9.00 5.66
C ILE A 174 -14.61 9.17 4.59
N ASP A 175 -14.46 10.37 4.07
CA ASP A 175 -13.35 10.77 3.21
C ASP A 175 -12.07 10.94 4.05
N PRO A 176 -10.99 10.21 3.74
CA PRO A 176 -9.79 10.20 4.58
C PRO A 176 -9.00 11.52 4.53
N LEU A 177 -9.17 12.33 3.50
CA LEU A 177 -8.48 13.61 3.36
C LEU A 177 -9.15 14.70 4.20
N THR A 178 -10.47 14.83 4.06
CA THR A 178 -11.20 15.98 4.59
C THR A 178 -11.92 15.68 5.91
N GLY A 179 -12.18 14.40 6.20
CA GLY A 179 -13.00 14.00 7.35
C GLY A 179 -14.51 14.20 7.15
N ALA A 180 -14.94 14.71 5.98
CA ALA A 180 -16.34 14.72 5.60
C ALA A 180 -16.86 13.31 5.30
N GLU A 181 -18.18 13.12 5.31
CA GLU A 181 -18.74 11.88 4.77
C GLU A 181 -18.48 11.79 3.25
N ASN A 182 -18.33 10.58 2.72
CA ASN A 182 -18.01 10.39 1.32
C ASN A 182 -19.28 10.19 0.45
N ARG A 183 -19.10 10.13 -0.88
CA ARG A 183 -20.16 9.91 -1.85
C ARG A 183 -21.07 8.71 -1.55
N ARG A 184 -20.49 7.59 -1.02
CA ARG A 184 -21.31 6.41 -0.70
C ARG A 184 -22.24 6.64 0.48
N ALA A 185 -21.73 7.34 1.50
CA ALA A 185 -22.57 7.74 2.62
C ALA A 185 -23.73 8.62 2.15
N LEU A 186 -23.47 9.55 1.22
CA LEU A 186 -24.51 10.35 0.58
C LEU A 186 -25.54 9.49 -0.17
N GLU A 187 -25.10 8.56 -1.02
CA GLU A 187 -25.99 7.68 -1.80
C GLU A 187 -26.94 6.91 -0.87
N SER A 188 -26.42 6.33 0.22
CA SER A 188 -27.22 5.62 1.22
C SER A 188 -28.18 6.53 1.97
N GLU A 189 -27.74 7.70 2.41
CA GLU A 189 -28.58 8.65 3.15
C GLU A 189 -29.68 9.26 2.26
N LEU A 190 -29.36 9.49 0.99
CA LEU A 190 -30.30 10.00 0.01
C LEU A 190 -31.45 9.00 -0.26
N GLU A 191 -31.14 7.70 -0.34
CA GLU A 191 -32.18 6.67 -0.45
C GLU A 191 -33.13 6.69 0.75
N ILE A 192 -32.58 6.85 1.97
CA ILE A 192 -33.37 6.97 3.20
C ILE A 192 -34.23 8.23 3.18
N ALA A 193 -33.65 9.36 2.78
CA ALA A 193 -34.33 10.64 2.70
C ALA A 193 -35.51 10.61 1.69
N ILE A 194 -35.28 10.02 0.50
CA ILE A 194 -36.31 9.83 -0.53
C ILE A 194 -37.44 8.92 -0.02
N ALA A 195 -37.09 7.81 0.66
CA ALA A 195 -38.09 6.92 1.25
C ALA A 195 -38.89 7.62 2.35
N GLY A 196 -38.26 8.45 3.17
CA GLY A 196 -38.92 9.29 4.18
C GLY A 196 -39.85 10.31 3.56
N PHE A 197 -39.45 11.00 2.49
CA PHE A 197 -40.30 11.93 1.76
C PHE A 197 -41.54 11.22 1.18
N ARG A 198 -41.36 10.08 0.56
CA ARG A 198 -42.50 9.30 -0.03
C ARG A 198 -43.49 8.82 1.03
N ARG A 199 -43.03 8.49 2.24
CA ARG A 199 -43.86 7.96 3.32
C ARG A 199 -44.53 9.03 4.13
N ASP A 200 -43.79 10.05 4.55
CA ASP A 200 -44.23 11.02 5.55
C ASP A 200 -44.32 12.46 5.00
N GLY A 201 -43.95 12.67 3.73
CA GLY A 201 -43.90 14.01 3.10
C GLY A 201 -42.81 14.93 3.68
N ARG A 202 -41.80 14.38 4.36
CA ARG A 202 -40.73 15.18 4.98
C ARG A 202 -39.87 15.80 3.89
N PRO A 203 -39.77 17.12 3.79
CA PRO A 203 -38.96 17.76 2.76
C PRO A 203 -37.47 17.50 3.03
N VAL A 204 -36.70 17.45 1.97
CA VAL A 204 -35.24 17.37 2.02
C VAL A 204 -34.67 18.28 0.95
N ALA A 205 -33.74 19.13 1.32
CA ALA A 205 -33.01 19.96 0.39
C ALA A 205 -31.57 19.42 0.18
N LEU A 206 -31.04 19.71 -0.99
CA LEU A 206 -29.71 19.27 -1.39
C LEU A 206 -29.02 20.43 -2.11
N ALA A 207 -27.83 20.80 -1.66
CA ALA A 207 -26.96 21.76 -2.32
C ALA A 207 -25.73 21.09 -2.86
N LEU A 208 -25.47 21.27 -4.16
CA LEU A 208 -24.20 20.87 -4.79
C LEU A 208 -23.25 22.06 -4.74
N ILE A 209 -22.05 21.84 -4.27
CA ILE A 209 -21.04 22.87 -4.02
C ILE A 209 -19.76 22.45 -4.75
N ASP A 210 -19.19 23.37 -5.51
CA ASP A 210 -17.92 23.21 -6.20
C ASP A 210 -16.98 24.36 -5.79
N LEU A 211 -15.68 24.06 -5.58
CA LEU A 211 -14.70 25.08 -5.19
C LEU A 211 -14.16 25.80 -6.43
N ASP A 212 -14.60 27.03 -6.63
CA ASP A 212 -14.15 27.87 -7.72
C ASP A 212 -12.61 27.97 -7.78
N HIS A 213 -12.07 27.71 -8.96
CA HIS A 213 -10.65 27.84 -9.24
C HIS A 213 -9.72 26.95 -8.40
N PHE A 214 -10.18 25.86 -7.84
CA PHE A 214 -9.37 24.96 -7.01
C PHE A 214 -8.10 24.47 -7.75
N LYS A 215 -8.22 24.19 -9.06
CA LYS A 215 -7.08 23.86 -9.89
C LYS A 215 -5.98 24.93 -9.85
N LYS A 216 -6.35 26.23 -9.82
CA LYS A 216 -5.35 27.31 -9.73
C LYS A 216 -4.57 27.29 -8.41
N ILE A 217 -5.20 26.83 -7.33
CA ILE A 217 -4.54 26.67 -6.02
C ILE A 217 -3.48 25.57 -6.15
N ASN A 218 -3.86 24.41 -6.70
CA ASN A 218 -2.93 23.30 -6.93
C ASN A 218 -1.76 23.70 -7.83
N ASP A 219 -2.05 24.35 -8.97
CA ASP A 219 -1.04 24.73 -9.97
C ASP A 219 -0.06 25.78 -9.40
N ARG A 220 -0.51 26.67 -8.50
CA ARG A 220 0.31 27.75 -7.94
C ARG A 220 1.05 27.37 -6.67
N PHE A 221 0.43 26.57 -5.79
CA PHE A 221 0.92 26.32 -4.44
C PHE A 221 1.22 24.83 -4.15
N GLY A 222 0.92 23.96 -5.11
CA GLY A 222 1.08 22.51 -4.98
C GLY A 222 -0.12 21.81 -4.34
N HIS A 223 -0.17 20.49 -4.50
CA HIS A 223 -1.28 19.65 -4.03
C HIS A 223 -1.45 19.68 -2.50
N GLU A 224 -0.38 19.83 -1.73
CA GLU A 224 -0.46 19.91 -0.26
C GLU A 224 -1.27 21.12 0.21
N GLU A 225 -1.16 22.26 -0.48
CA GLU A 225 -1.97 23.44 -0.16
C GLU A 225 -3.41 23.30 -0.65
N GLY A 226 -3.63 22.63 -1.78
CA GLY A 226 -4.98 22.23 -2.20
C GLY A 226 -5.68 21.34 -1.17
N ASP A 227 -4.97 20.33 -0.66
CA ASP A 227 -5.49 19.45 0.39
C ASP A 227 -5.85 20.23 1.67
N ARG A 228 -5.02 21.19 2.08
CA ARG A 228 -5.32 22.08 3.21
C ARG A 228 -6.54 22.95 2.96
N ALA A 229 -6.71 23.45 1.73
CA ALA A 229 -7.88 24.23 1.33
C ALA A 229 -9.17 23.43 1.44
N LEU A 230 -9.17 22.17 0.95
CA LEU A 230 -10.31 21.24 1.09
C LEU A 230 -10.67 20.97 2.55
N GLN A 231 -9.67 20.72 3.39
CA GLN A 231 -9.87 20.52 4.82
C GLN A 231 -10.40 21.77 5.52
N ALA A 232 -9.92 22.95 5.13
CA ALA A 232 -10.40 24.22 5.68
C ALA A 232 -11.84 24.47 5.28
N PHE A 233 -12.21 24.24 4.02
CA PHE A 233 -13.58 24.34 3.53
C PHE A 233 -14.54 23.49 4.36
N VAL A 234 -14.23 22.20 4.55
CA VAL A 234 -15.07 21.29 5.35
C VAL A 234 -15.26 21.81 6.77
N ARG A 235 -14.19 22.28 7.43
CA ARG A 235 -14.30 22.85 8.78
C ARG A 235 -15.23 24.07 8.83
N VAL A 236 -15.11 24.96 7.86
CA VAL A 236 -15.96 26.18 7.79
C VAL A 236 -17.42 25.80 7.59
N VAL A 237 -17.71 24.92 6.61
CA VAL A 237 -19.08 24.51 6.34
C VAL A 237 -19.70 23.80 7.55
N GLN A 238 -18.98 22.81 8.13
CA GLN A 238 -19.46 22.08 9.31
C GLN A 238 -19.72 22.97 10.53
N ALA A 239 -18.99 24.07 10.68
CA ALA A 239 -19.21 25.04 11.74
C ALA A 239 -20.42 25.98 11.45
N SER A 240 -20.85 26.07 10.19
CA SER A 240 -21.89 27.01 9.73
C SER A 240 -23.25 26.35 9.56
N VAL A 241 -23.32 25.02 9.46
CA VAL A 241 -24.58 24.28 9.22
C VAL A 241 -25.15 23.69 10.51
N ARG A 242 -26.42 23.29 10.47
CA ARG A 242 -27.10 22.65 11.62
C ARG A 242 -26.51 21.25 11.86
N ARG A 243 -26.62 20.75 13.09
CA ARG A 243 -26.16 19.39 13.47
C ARG A 243 -26.87 18.27 12.71
N THR A 244 -28.04 18.53 12.15
CA THR A 244 -28.82 17.63 11.32
C THR A 244 -28.36 17.61 9.87
N ASP A 245 -27.71 18.69 9.42
CA ASP A 245 -27.23 18.81 8.07
C ASP A 245 -25.90 18.05 7.92
N ARG A 246 -25.72 17.42 6.78
CA ARG A 246 -24.56 16.57 6.55
C ARG A 246 -23.84 16.98 5.28
N LEU A 247 -22.53 17.17 5.41
CA LEU A 247 -21.65 17.50 4.31
C LEU A 247 -20.92 16.26 3.81
N TYR A 248 -21.03 16.02 2.51
CA TYR A 248 -20.42 14.89 1.81
C TYR A 248 -19.42 15.41 0.78
N ARG A 249 -18.27 14.73 0.66
CA ARG A 249 -17.38 14.94 -0.46
C ARG A 249 -17.79 14.01 -1.60
N TYR A 250 -18.25 14.59 -2.70
CA TYR A 250 -18.76 13.85 -3.85
C TYR A 250 -17.64 13.43 -4.81
N GLY A 251 -16.64 14.29 -5.00
CA GLY A 251 -15.48 14.05 -5.87
C GLY A 251 -14.43 15.13 -5.61
N GLY A 252 -13.29 15.08 -6.19
CA GLY A 252 -12.19 16.06 -6.16
C GLY A 252 -12.40 17.29 -5.28
N GLU A 253 -12.98 18.33 -5.86
CA GLU A 253 -13.32 19.61 -5.25
C GLU A 253 -14.85 19.82 -5.08
N GLU A 254 -15.65 18.76 -5.36
CA GLU A 254 -17.11 18.78 -5.31
C GLU A 254 -17.64 18.26 -3.98
N PHE A 255 -18.60 18.98 -3.40
CA PHE A 255 -19.26 18.63 -2.14
C PHE A 255 -20.79 18.68 -2.30
N VAL A 256 -21.47 17.91 -1.45
CA VAL A 256 -22.94 17.93 -1.37
C VAL A 256 -23.33 18.15 0.08
N LEU A 257 -24.19 19.13 0.31
CA LEU A 257 -24.81 19.35 1.60
C LEU A 257 -26.24 18.82 1.54
N LEU A 258 -26.57 17.86 2.40
CA LEU A 258 -27.91 17.32 2.58
C LEU A 258 -28.55 17.95 3.82
N MET A 259 -29.71 18.54 3.65
CA MET A 259 -30.44 19.28 4.68
C MET A 259 -31.82 18.64 4.89
N PRO A 260 -31.94 17.69 5.83
CA PRO A 260 -33.23 17.07 6.16
C PRO A 260 -34.22 18.09 6.76
N SER A 261 -35.52 17.89 6.49
CA SER A 261 -36.59 18.73 6.98
C SER A 261 -36.47 20.24 6.61
N THR A 262 -35.89 20.48 5.43
CA THR A 262 -35.72 21.83 4.87
C THR A 262 -36.57 21.94 3.60
N ASP A 263 -37.49 22.90 3.58
CA ASP A 263 -38.30 23.27 2.44
C ASP A 263 -37.71 24.50 1.70
N GLU A 264 -38.40 24.98 0.68
CA GLU A 264 -37.97 26.16 -0.11
C GLU A 264 -37.79 27.43 0.75
N LEU A 265 -38.57 27.59 1.82
CA LEU A 265 -38.49 28.72 2.74
C LEU A 265 -37.31 28.64 3.70
N GLY A 266 -36.80 27.45 3.94
CA GLY A 266 -35.65 27.20 4.81
C GLY A 266 -34.28 27.28 4.11
N LEU A 267 -34.26 27.56 2.80
CA LEU A 267 -33.04 27.73 1.99
C LEU A 267 -32.61 29.21 1.89
N GLU A 268 -33.39 30.15 2.34
CA GLU A 268 -33.04 31.59 2.48
C GLU A 268 -32.32 31.83 3.81
#